data_30cc42883c28986fa127512b53d1761f
#
_entry.id   30cc42883c28986fa127512b53d1761f
#
_cell.length_a   1.000
_cell.length_b   1.000
_cell.length_c   1.000
_cell.angle_alpha   90.00
_cell.angle_beta   90.00
_cell.angle_gamma   90.00
#
_symmetry.space_group_name_H-M   'P 1'
#
loop_
_entity.id
_entity.type
_entity.pdbx_description
1 polymer ?
#
loop_
_entity_poly.entity_id
_entity_poly.type
_entity_poly.pdbx_seq_one_letter_code
_entity_poly.pdbx_strand_id
1 'polypeptide(L)'
;MRNARVLPAVLFAIAPLYAHGATTAYRIDPVHSQVVFNVEHNGFSRSFGRLKVTEGTVRFDPDDWSKSSVDATIDLASVDMGDAEWNKAVRGASLLDSDRAKTARYVSDSVEKKSDDDGIVHGKLTLRGKTLPLDLPFRVNRIGKTIYGLHTVAGFSSTVTLDRAAYGMTSNKNSIGNDVSVWLEIEAIRGGDAQTRSDKETPDAPAQ
;
A
#
# COMPACT_ATOMS: atom_id res chain seq x y z
N MET A 1 -38.14 51.82 -50.01
CA MET A 1 -38.31 50.50 -49.35
C MET A 1 -36.94 50.02 -48.97
N ARG A 2 -36.60 50.08 -47.66
CA ARG A 2 -35.27 49.68 -47.15
C ARG A 2 -35.40 48.30 -46.53
N ASN A 3 -34.77 47.28 -47.10
CA ASN A 3 -34.74 45.92 -46.61
C ASN A 3 -33.72 45.80 -45.43
N ALA A 4 -34.18 45.60 -44.22
CA ALA A 4 -33.36 45.28 -43.06
C ALA A 4 -32.98 43.78 -43.12
N ARG A 5 -31.69 43.53 -43.25
CA ARG A 5 -31.14 42.16 -43.11
C ARG A 5 -30.91 41.87 -41.61
N VAL A 6 -31.63 40.93 -41.07
CA VAL A 6 -31.40 40.39 -39.72
C VAL A 6 -30.35 39.31 -39.81
N LEU A 7 -29.17 39.54 -39.20
CA LEU A 7 -28.16 38.47 -39.00
C LEU A 7 -28.57 37.59 -37.78
N PRO A 8 -28.49 36.27 -37.89
CA PRO A 8 -28.69 35.40 -36.76
C PRO A 8 -27.43 35.45 -35.86
N ALA A 9 -27.59 35.74 -34.58
CA ALA A 9 -26.57 35.60 -33.55
C ALA A 9 -26.39 34.12 -33.24
N VAL A 10 -25.23 33.56 -33.55
CA VAL A 10 -24.84 32.20 -33.14
C VAL A 10 -24.32 32.27 -31.69
N LEU A 11 -25.11 31.78 -30.76
CA LEU A 11 -24.66 31.60 -29.38
C LEU A 11 -23.72 30.38 -29.29
N PHE A 12 -22.42 30.62 -29.11
CA PHE A 12 -21.47 29.57 -28.74
C PHE A 12 -21.66 29.23 -27.29
N ALA A 13 -22.24 28.06 -26.99
CA ALA A 13 -22.28 27.49 -25.67
C ALA A 13 -20.88 26.96 -25.32
N ILE A 14 -20.15 27.67 -24.44
CA ILE A 14 -18.90 27.21 -23.88
C ILE A 14 -19.25 26.18 -22.80
N ALA A 15 -19.13 24.89 -23.10
CA ALA A 15 -19.22 23.85 -22.11
C ALA A 15 -17.97 23.92 -21.19
N PRO A 16 -18.13 23.91 -19.84
CA PRO A 16 -16.97 23.87 -18.97
C PRO A 16 -16.20 22.57 -19.19
N LEU A 17 -14.94 22.68 -19.59
CA LEU A 17 -14.00 21.55 -19.51
C LEU A 17 -13.72 21.29 -18.03
N TYR A 18 -14.36 20.30 -17.46
CA TYR A 18 -13.93 19.75 -16.18
C TYR A 18 -12.56 19.09 -16.39
N ALA A 19 -11.52 19.76 -15.92
CA ALA A 19 -10.21 19.15 -15.82
C ALA A 19 -10.32 18.02 -14.79
N HIS A 20 -10.42 16.77 -15.26
CA HIS A 20 -10.30 15.61 -14.39
C HIS A 20 -8.90 15.63 -13.77
N GLY A 21 -8.81 15.55 -12.45
CA GLY A 21 -7.56 15.46 -11.74
C GLY A 21 -6.72 14.30 -12.32
N ALA A 22 -5.44 14.57 -12.59
CA ALA A 22 -4.56 13.52 -13.08
C ALA A 22 -4.22 12.57 -11.93
N THR A 23 -4.26 11.25 -12.19
CA THR A 23 -3.82 10.24 -11.24
C THR A 23 -2.41 10.54 -10.74
N THR A 24 -2.25 10.74 -9.44
CA THR A 24 -0.96 11.07 -8.83
C THR A 24 -0.23 9.80 -8.39
N ALA A 25 1.04 9.69 -8.76
CA ALA A 25 1.89 8.59 -8.32
C ALA A 25 2.62 8.95 -7.03
N TYR A 26 2.56 8.05 -6.04
CA TYR A 26 3.25 8.13 -4.77
C TYR A 26 4.14 6.91 -4.62
N ARG A 27 5.38 7.10 -4.18
CA ARG A 27 6.30 6.02 -3.81
C ARG A 27 6.11 5.72 -2.33
N ILE A 28 5.89 4.45 -1.98
CA ILE A 28 5.78 4.04 -0.57
C ILE A 28 7.07 4.40 0.16
N ASP A 29 6.93 5.01 1.33
CA ASP A 29 8.04 5.31 2.23
C ASP A 29 8.27 4.12 3.16
N PRO A 30 9.35 3.35 3.00
CA PRO A 30 9.60 2.16 3.81
C PRO A 30 9.94 2.46 5.27
N VAL A 31 10.29 3.72 5.59
CA VAL A 31 10.61 4.14 6.96
C VAL A 31 9.33 4.36 7.77
N HIS A 32 8.32 4.96 7.15
CA HIS A 32 7.05 5.30 7.81
C HIS A 32 5.92 4.31 7.51
N SER A 33 6.17 3.28 6.67
CA SER A 33 5.20 2.24 6.38
C SER A 33 5.44 0.99 7.20
N GLN A 34 4.36 0.38 7.72
CA GLN A 34 4.42 -0.77 8.60
C GLN A 34 3.46 -1.86 8.16
N VAL A 35 3.94 -3.10 8.20
CA VAL A 35 3.15 -4.33 8.13
C VAL A 35 3.26 -5.01 9.49
N VAL A 36 2.19 -5.00 10.26
CA VAL A 36 2.12 -5.67 11.57
C VAL A 36 1.13 -6.82 11.45
N PHE A 37 1.45 -7.96 12.02
CA PHE A 37 0.54 -9.09 12.02
C PHE A 37 0.46 -9.75 13.38
N ASN A 38 -0.60 -10.51 13.63
CA ASN A 38 -0.65 -11.45 14.73
C ASN A 38 -1.34 -12.74 14.33
N VAL A 39 -1.00 -13.79 15.09
CA VAL A 39 -1.56 -15.12 14.94
C VAL A 39 -1.75 -15.73 16.32
N GLU A 40 -2.78 -16.55 16.48
CA GLU A 40 -3.03 -17.32 17.70
C GLU A 40 -1.88 -18.30 17.95
N HIS A 41 -1.46 -18.44 19.23
CA HIS A 41 -0.37 -19.29 19.65
C HIS A 41 -0.77 -20.16 20.86
N ASN A 42 -0.94 -21.46 20.62
CA ASN A 42 -1.26 -22.50 21.62
C ASN A 42 -2.54 -22.25 22.46
N GLY A 43 -3.47 -21.43 21.97
CA GLY A 43 -4.66 -21.04 22.74
C GLY A 43 -4.38 -20.08 23.91
N PHE A 44 -3.10 -19.75 24.17
CA PHE A 44 -2.74 -18.90 25.32
C PHE A 44 -2.70 -17.41 24.98
N SER A 45 -2.27 -17.07 23.76
CA SER A 45 -2.04 -15.67 23.40
C SER A 45 -2.07 -15.49 21.88
N ARG A 46 -1.93 -14.25 21.44
CA ARG A 46 -1.60 -13.92 20.06
C ARG A 46 -0.17 -13.42 19.97
N SER A 47 0.62 -14.05 19.11
CA SER A 47 1.99 -13.61 18.83
C SER A 47 1.98 -12.54 17.77
N PHE A 48 2.68 -11.44 18.02
CA PHE A 48 2.82 -10.32 17.11
C PHE A 48 4.14 -10.36 16.37
N GLY A 49 4.11 -9.93 15.11
CA GLY A 49 5.30 -9.75 14.30
C GLY A 49 5.18 -8.58 13.37
N ARG A 50 6.31 -8.16 12.80
CA ARG A 50 6.41 -7.08 11.83
C ARG A 50 7.17 -7.54 10.60
N LEU A 51 6.85 -6.91 9.46
CA LEU A 51 7.57 -7.06 8.20
C LEU A 51 7.81 -5.67 7.61
N LYS A 52 8.88 -5.51 6.82
CA LYS A 52 9.21 -4.25 6.14
C LYS A 52 8.66 -4.25 4.73
N VAL A 53 8.01 -3.16 4.35
CA VAL A 53 7.78 -2.82 2.95
C VAL A 53 9.11 -2.30 2.40
N THR A 54 9.60 -2.89 1.32
CA THR A 54 10.89 -2.48 0.74
C THR A 54 10.72 -1.50 -0.40
N GLU A 55 9.64 -1.67 -1.18
CA GLU A 55 9.33 -0.81 -2.31
C GLU A 55 7.83 -0.87 -2.63
N GLY A 56 7.35 0.14 -3.33
CA GLY A 56 5.98 0.14 -3.83
C GLY A 56 5.57 1.49 -4.40
N THR A 57 4.52 1.44 -5.20
CA THR A 57 3.89 2.61 -5.78
C THR A 57 2.39 2.56 -5.52
N VAL A 58 1.85 3.65 -5.02
CA VAL A 58 0.41 3.92 -4.98
C VAL A 58 0.13 4.98 -6.04
N ARG A 59 -0.72 4.66 -7.00
CA ARG A 59 -1.33 5.67 -7.88
C ARG A 59 -2.71 5.98 -7.32
N PHE A 60 -2.99 7.22 -7.03
CA PHE A 60 -4.26 7.61 -6.45
C PHE A 60 -4.87 8.81 -7.17
N ASP A 61 -6.13 8.65 -7.55
CA ASP A 61 -6.96 9.71 -8.14
C ASP A 61 -8.10 9.98 -7.14
N PRO A 62 -8.09 11.10 -6.42
CA PRO A 62 -9.10 11.41 -5.41
C PRO A 62 -10.50 11.65 -6.01
N ASP A 63 -10.57 12.03 -7.29
CA ASP A 63 -11.81 12.32 -7.98
C ASP A 63 -12.41 11.06 -8.63
N ASP A 64 -11.56 10.08 -8.98
CA ASP A 64 -11.97 8.83 -9.61
C ASP A 64 -11.10 7.65 -9.11
N TRP A 65 -11.51 7.03 -8.02
CA TRP A 65 -10.77 5.93 -7.39
C TRP A 65 -10.60 4.71 -8.31
N SER A 66 -11.46 4.54 -9.31
CA SER A 66 -11.32 3.43 -10.29
C SER A 66 -10.02 3.50 -11.12
N LYS A 67 -9.39 4.68 -11.19
CA LYS A 67 -8.08 4.89 -11.84
C LYS A 67 -6.89 4.67 -10.90
N SER A 68 -7.17 4.37 -9.63
CA SER A 68 -6.14 4.14 -8.61
C SER A 68 -5.59 2.73 -8.71
N SER A 69 -4.36 2.55 -8.25
CA SER A 69 -3.70 1.24 -8.21
C SER A 69 -2.60 1.20 -7.16
N VAL A 70 -2.25 -0.02 -6.71
CA VAL A 70 -1.12 -0.26 -5.82
C VAL A 70 -0.31 -1.46 -6.29
N ASP A 71 1.00 -1.34 -6.16
CA ASP A 71 1.99 -2.42 -6.32
C ASP A 71 2.99 -2.28 -5.18
N ALA A 72 3.11 -3.28 -4.32
CA ALA A 72 3.94 -3.22 -3.13
C ALA A 72 4.67 -4.54 -2.89
N THR A 73 5.93 -4.42 -2.47
CA THR A 73 6.82 -5.55 -2.15
C THR A 73 7.20 -5.52 -0.67
N ILE A 74 7.06 -6.67 -0.01
CA ILE A 74 7.36 -6.89 1.41
C ILE A 74 8.51 -7.88 1.51
N ASP A 75 9.55 -7.56 2.30
CA ASP A 75 10.67 -8.45 2.58
C ASP A 75 10.29 -9.46 3.65
N LEU A 76 10.21 -10.75 3.30
CA LEU A 76 9.88 -11.83 4.22
C LEU A 76 11.04 -12.17 5.18
N ALA A 77 12.28 -11.87 4.80
CA ALA A 77 13.43 -12.05 5.67
C ALA A 77 13.51 -11.01 6.78
N SER A 78 12.80 -9.89 6.62
CA SER A 78 12.72 -8.80 7.60
C SER A 78 11.83 -9.10 8.81
N VAL A 79 11.22 -10.29 8.87
CA VAL A 79 10.30 -10.62 9.95
C VAL A 79 10.95 -10.43 11.33
N ASP A 80 10.24 -9.71 12.17
CA ASP A 80 10.63 -9.45 13.57
C ASP A 80 9.47 -9.81 14.50
N MET A 81 9.71 -10.85 15.30
CA MET A 81 8.81 -11.38 16.32
C MET A 81 9.22 -10.93 17.74
N GLY A 82 10.25 -10.06 17.83
CA GLY A 82 10.83 -9.63 19.10
C GLY A 82 11.84 -10.61 19.73
N ASP A 83 12.09 -11.75 19.10
CA ASP A 83 13.03 -12.77 19.58
C ASP A 83 13.74 -13.45 18.40
N ALA A 84 15.05 -13.69 18.51
CA ALA A 84 15.87 -14.19 17.41
C ALA A 84 15.51 -15.62 16.98
N GLU A 85 15.19 -16.51 17.91
CA GLU A 85 14.82 -17.90 17.59
C GLU A 85 13.41 -17.93 16.96
N TRP A 86 12.50 -17.08 17.39
CA TRP A 86 11.20 -16.94 16.76
C TRP A 86 11.33 -16.36 15.34
N ASN A 87 12.18 -15.36 15.15
CA ASN A 87 12.47 -14.82 13.81
C ASN A 87 12.98 -15.91 12.88
N LYS A 88 13.91 -16.75 13.36
CA LYS A 88 14.45 -17.88 12.60
C LYS A 88 13.36 -18.92 12.30
N ALA A 89 12.53 -19.28 13.29
CA ALA A 89 11.44 -20.24 13.10
C ALA A 89 10.43 -19.75 12.07
N VAL A 90 10.03 -18.47 12.12
CA VAL A 90 9.04 -17.88 11.19
C VAL A 90 9.62 -17.74 9.78
N ARG A 91 10.90 -17.44 9.62
CA ARG A 91 11.58 -17.44 8.31
C ARG A 91 11.70 -18.82 7.68
N GLY A 92 11.67 -19.88 8.50
CA GLY A 92 11.89 -21.25 8.06
C GLY A 92 10.89 -21.77 7.03
N ALA A 93 11.26 -22.90 6.39
CA ALA A 93 10.51 -23.53 5.29
C ALA A 93 9.07 -23.95 5.66
N SER A 94 8.81 -24.20 6.95
CA SER A 94 7.49 -24.57 7.45
C SER A 94 6.49 -23.39 7.51
N LEU A 95 7.00 -22.15 7.57
CA LEU A 95 6.21 -20.92 7.64
C LEU A 95 6.50 -20.02 6.44
N LEU A 96 7.25 -18.92 6.58
CA LEU A 96 7.44 -17.95 5.48
C LEU A 96 8.31 -18.47 4.31
N ASP A 97 9.22 -19.42 4.58
CA ASP A 97 10.16 -19.97 3.57
C ASP A 97 10.97 -18.87 2.87
N SER A 98 11.47 -17.90 3.67
CA SER A 98 12.07 -16.67 3.16
C SER A 98 13.39 -16.89 2.38
N ASP A 99 14.05 -18.04 2.55
CA ASP A 99 15.23 -18.40 1.77
C ASP A 99 14.85 -18.69 0.31
N ARG A 100 13.69 -19.30 0.08
CA ARG A 100 13.18 -19.66 -1.24
C ARG A 100 12.33 -18.54 -1.85
N ALA A 101 11.46 -17.92 -1.06
CA ALA A 101 10.60 -16.81 -1.46
C ALA A 101 10.96 -15.58 -0.63
N LYS A 102 11.91 -14.76 -1.12
CA LYS A 102 12.45 -13.63 -0.37
C LYS A 102 11.42 -12.55 -0.09
N THR A 103 10.43 -12.43 -0.97
CA THR A 103 9.44 -11.34 -0.89
C THR A 103 8.02 -11.87 -1.03
N ALA A 104 7.07 -11.11 -0.45
CA ALA A 104 5.68 -11.14 -0.84
C ALA A 104 5.40 -9.90 -1.71
N ARG A 105 4.46 -10.00 -2.66
CA ARG A 105 4.06 -8.88 -3.52
C ARG A 105 2.55 -8.82 -3.62
N TYR A 106 2.02 -7.61 -3.44
CA TYR A 106 0.62 -7.31 -3.68
C TYR A 106 0.47 -6.42 -4.90
N VAL A 107 -0.42 -6.79 -5.82
CA VAL A 107 -0.74 -6.00 -7.02
C VAL A 107 -2.25 -5.87 -7.12
N SER A 108 -2.73 -4.64 -7.25
CA SER A 108 -4.16 -4.37 -7.45
C SER A 108 -4.60 -4.69 -8.87
N ASP A 109 -5.83 -5.19 -8.97
CA ASP A 109 -6.57 -5.30 -10.22
C ASP A 109 -7.52 -4.10 -10.42
N SER A 110 -8.13 -3.59 -9.33
CA SER A 110 -9.01 -2.41 -9.32
C SER A 110 -9.15 -1.81 -7.92
N VAL A 111 -9.70 -0.60 -7.84
CA VAL A 111 -10.02 0.10 -6.59
C VAL A 111 -11.47 0.54 -6.62
N GLU A 112 -12.22 0.19 -5.58
CA GLU A 112 -13.62 0.55 -5.41
C GLU A 112 -13.78 1.55 -4.26
N LYS A 113 -14.42 2.69 -4.50
CA LYS A 113 -14.79 3.65 -3.47
C LYS A 113 -16.07 3.20 -2.76
N LYS A 114 -16.06 3.16 -1.44
CA LYS A 114 -17.23 2.80 -0.61
C LYS A 114 -17.82 4.02 0.11
N SER A 115 -16.99 4.94 0.56
CA SER A 115 -17.39 6.21 1.20
C SER A 115 -16.42 7.33 0.79
N ASP A 116 -16.44 8.45 1.50
CA ASP A 116 -15.51 9.55 1.22
C ASP A 116 -14.05 9.17 1.50
N ASP A 117 -13.83 8.37 2.55
CA ASP A 117 -12.49 7.97 2.98
C ASP A 117 -12.24 6.47 2.86
N ASP A 118 -13.27 5.61 2.73
CA ASP A 118 -13.11 4.16 2.76
C ASP A 118 -13.33 3.52 1.38
N GLY A 119 -12.55 2.49 1.09
CA GLY A 119 -12.62 1.75 -0.15
C GLY A 119 -12.16 0.32 -0.02
N ILE A 120 -12.15 -0.40 -1.14
CA ILE A 120 -11.58 -1.74 -1.27
C ILE A 120 -10.62 -1.74 -2.45
N VAL A 121 -9.40 -2.20 -2.20
CA VAL A 121 -8.48 -2.57 -3.27
C VAL A 121 -8.69 -4.05 -3.56
N HIS A 122 -9.18 -4.38 -4.75
CA HIS A 122 -9.22 -5.75 -5.25
C HIS A 122 -7.89 -6.06 -5.92
N GLY A 123 -7.28 -7.19 -5.57
CA GLY A 123 -5.97 -7.52 -6.09
C GLY A 123 -5.52 -8.92 -5.75
N LYS A 124 -4.23 -9.15 -5.90
CA LYS A 124 -3.62 -10.46 -5.68
C LYS A 124 -2.38 -10.33 -4.81
N LEU A 125 -2.31 -11.21 -3.80
CA LEU A 125 -1.10 -11.39 -2.99
C LEU A 125 -0.35 -12.62 -3.47
N THR A 126 0.90 -12.42 -3.84
CA THR A 126 1.87 -13.49 -4.03
C THR A 126 2.67 -13.68 -2.76
N LEU A 127 2.53 -14.84 -2.12
CA LEU A 127 3.23 -15.21 -0.89
C LEU A 127 3.69 -16.67 -1.00
N ARG A 128 4.97 -16.95 -0.70
CA ARG A 128 5.57 -18.28 -0.83
C ARG A 128 5.42 -18.90 -2.24
N GLY A 129 5.43 -18.08 -3.27
CA GLY A 129 5.26 -18.52 -4.67
C GLY A 129 3.81 -18.86 -5.05
N LYS A 130 2.82 -18.67 -4.17
CA LYS A 130 1.40 -18.78 -4.49
C LYS A 130 0.78 -17.42 -4.64
N THR A 131 0.03 -17.22 -5.72
CA THR A 131 -0.72 -16.00 -5.99
C THR A 131 -2.20 -16.27 -5.81
N LEU A 132 -2.83 -15.57 -4.86
CA LEU A 132 -4.26 -15.71 -4.55
C LEU A 132 -4.92 -14.33 -4.54
N PRO A 133 -6.21 -14.24 -4.90
CA PRO A 133 -7.00 -13.02 -4.73
C PRO A 133 -7.00 -12.59 -3.26
N LEU A 134 -6.89 -11.29 -3.05
CA LEU A 134 -6.99 -10.68 -1.73
C LEU A 134 -7.58 -9.28 -1.86
N ASP A 135 -8.73 -9.08 -1.27
CA ASP A 135 -9.34 -7.77 -1.12
C ASP A 135 -8.78 -7.08 0.12
N LEU A 136 -8.31 -5.84 -0.04
CA LEU A 136 -7.83 -5.00 1.04
C LEU A 136 -8.83 -3.86 1.29
N PRO A 137 -9.72 -3.96 2.28
CA PRO A 137 -10.44 -2.79 2.78
C PRO A 137 -9.43 -1.75 3.25
N PHE A 138 -9.60 -0.51 2.86
CA PHE A 138 -8.66 0.54 3.25
C PHE A 138 -9.37 1.85 3.55
N ARG A 139 -8.68 2.69 4.33
CA ARG A 139 -9.06 4.06 4.58
C ARG A 139 -7.98 5.02 4.11
N VAL A 140 -8.38 6.10 3.46
CA VAL A 140 -7.52 7.27 3.21
C VAL A 140 -7.49 8.09 4.49
N ASN A 141 -6.35 8.12 5.18
CA ASN A 141 -6.20 8.88 6.42
C ASN A 141 -6.04 10.36 6.14
N ARG A 142 -5.14 10.70 5.22
CA ARG A 142 -4.85 12.07 4.81
C ARG A 142 -3.99 12.10 3.55
N ILE A 143 -4.24 13.10 2.72
CA ILE A 143 -3.32 13.49 1.65
C ILE A 143 -2.97 14.97 1.87
N GLY A 144 -1.68 15.29 2.02
CA GLY A 144 -1.28 16.66 2.31
C GLY A 144 0.23 16.84 2.45
N LYS A 145 0.64 18.10 2.57
CA LYS A 145 2.05 18.45 2.81
C LYS A 145 2.43 18.18 4.25
N THR A 146 3.63 17.66 4.47
CA THR A 146 4.24 17.55 5.79
C THR A 146 4.97 18.84 6.15
N ILE A 147 5.13 19.08 7.46
CA ILE A 147 5.97 20.19 7.97
C ILE A 147 7.45 19.88 7.82
N TYR A 148 7.82 18.59 7.68
CA TYR A 148 9.18 18.11 7.50
C TYR A 148 9.43 17.89 6.00
N GLY A 149 10.25 18.73 5.38
CA GLY A 149 10.68 18.59 4.00
C GLY A 149 9.66 18.99 2.92
N LEU A 150 8.50 19.55 3.27
CA LEU A 150 7.48 20.07 2.35
C LEU A 150 6.95 19.04 1.32
N HIS A 151 7.12 17.75 1.59
CA HIS A 151 6.61 16.68 0.71
C HIS A 151 5.09 16.54 0.82
N THR A 152 4.46 16.16 -0.29
CA THR A 152 3.08 15.70 -0.26
C THR A 152 3.08 14.21 0.04
N VAL A 153 2.41 13.83 1.13
CA VAL A 153 2.27 12.43 1.58
C VAL A 153 0.81 12.03 1.49
N ALA A 154 0.59 10.81 1.04
CA ALA A 154 -0.69 10.11 1.13
C ALA A 154 -0.57 9.00 2.17
N GLY A 155 -1.45 9.02 3.18
CA GLY A 155 -1.50 8.05 4.27
C GLY A 155 -2.71 7.15 4.14
N PHE A 156 -2.51 5.83 4.33
CA PHE A 156 -3.55 4.82 4.22
C PHE A 156 -3.42 3.80 5.36
N SER A 157 -4.57 3.34 5.87
CA SER A 157 -4.66 2.24 6.82
C SER A 157 -5.48 1.10 6.24
N SER A 158 -5.11 -0.14 6.54
CA SER A 158 -5.87 -1.33 6.15
C SER A 158 -5.76 -2.42 7.22
N THR A 159 -6.81 -3.23 7.34
CA THR A 159 -6.78 -4.44 8.16
C THR A 159 -7.41 -5.58 7.38
N VAL A 160 -6.72 -6.73 7.34
CA VAL A 160 -7.18 -7.91 6.62
C VAL A 160 -6.80 -9.18 7.39
N THR A 161 -7.57 -10.24 7.20
CA THR A 161 -7.25 -11.58 7.71
C THR A 161 -6.80 -12.48 6.57
N LEU A 162 -5.65 -13.13 6.73
CA LEU A 162 -5.10 -14.09 5.78
C LEU A 162 -5.25 -15.51 6.34
N ASP A 163 -5.70 -16.45 5.50
CA ASP A 163 -5.57 -17.87 5.75
C ASP A 163 -4.15 -18.33 5.39
N ARG A 164 -3.30 -18.55 6.39
CA ARG A 164 -1.92 -19.00 6.16
C ARG A 164 -1.83 -20.34 5.45
N ALA A 165 -2.80 -21.23 5.66
CA ALA A 165 -2.81 -22.55 5.04
C ALA A 165 -3.05 -22.48 3.52
N ALA A 166 -3.83 -21.50 3.04
CA ALA A 166 -4.02 -21.24 1.62
C ALA A 166 -2.69 -20.98 0.92
N TYR A 167 -1.73 -20.31 1.59
CA TYR A 167 -0.38 -20.08 1.08
C TYR A 167 0.61 -21.22 1.38
N GLY A 168 0.13 -22.37 1.87
CA GLY A 168 0.94 -23.56 2.10
C GLY A 168 1.69 -23.59 3.44
N MET A 169 1.37 -22.68 4.36
CA MET A 169 1.87 -22.72 5.75
C MET A 169 0.98 -23.63 6.59
N THR A 170 1.10 -24.94 6.36
CA THR A 170 0.23 -25.97 6.98
C THR A 170 0.82 -26.67 8.20
N SER A 171 2.06 -26.32 8.56
CA SER A 171 2.73 -26.89 9.75
C SER A 171 2.15 -26.32 11.05
N ASN A 172 2.37 -27.05 12.16
CA ASN A 172 2.04 -26.62 13.52
C ASN A 172 0.56 -26.22 13.73
N LYS A 173 -0.38 -26.90 13.08
CA LYS A 173 -1.81 -26.57 13.10
C LYS A 173 -2.43 -26.58 14.51
N ASN A 174 -1.87 -27.37 15.43
CA ASN A 174 -2.35 -27.46 16.80
C ASN A 174 -1.78 -26.36 17.72
N SER A 175 -0.78 -25.63 17.24
CA SER A 175 -0.03 -24.64 18.02
C SER A 175 -0.11 -23.23 17.44
N ILE A 176 -0.43 -23.12 16.18
CA ILE A 176 -0.49 -21.82 15.46
C ILE A 176 -1.83 -21.76 14.73
N GLY A 177 -2.63 -20.75 15.06
CA GLY A 177 -3.89 -20.47 14.41
C GLY A 177 -3.76 -20.34 12.89
N ASN A 178 -4.84 -20.59 12.16
CA ASN A 178 -4.85 -20.49 10.72
C ASN A 178 -5.01 -19.05 10.23
N ASP A 179 -5.79 -18.28 10.98
CA ASP A 179 -6.10 -16.88 10.65
C ASP A 179 -5.01 -15.94 11.17
N VAL A 180 -4.36 -15.27 10.25
CA VAL A 180 -3.37 -14.23 10.51
C VAL A 180 -4.01 -12.87 10.27
N SER A 181 -4.21 -12.10 11.35
CA SER A 181 -4.66 -10.71 11.22
C SER A 181 -3.48 -9.83 10.85
N VAL A 182 -3.64 -8.98 9.83
CA VAL A 182 -2.61 -8.08 9.32
C VAL A 182 -3.12 -6.66 9.33
N TRP A 183 -2.33 -5.74 9.89
CA TRP A 183 -2.53 -4.29 9.84
C TRP A 183 -1.47 -3.68 8.94
N LEU A 184 -1.90 -2.77 8.10
CA LEU A 184 -1.08 -2.02 7.17
C LEU A 184 -1.24 -0.54 7.50
N GLU A 185 -0.14 0.12 7.84
CA GLU A 185 -0.06 1.58 7.93
C GLU A 185 0.92 2.05 6.87
N ILE A 186 0.43 2.75 5.87
CA ILE A 186 1.21 3.10 4.67
C ILE A 186 1.28 4.61 4.53
N GLU A 187 2.49 5.13 4.48
CA GLU A 187 2.79 6.48 4.01
C GLU A 187 3.47 6.40 2.64
N ALA A 188 3.03 7.23 1.70
CA ALA A 188 3.61 7.28 0.38
C ALA A 188 3.85 8.73 -0.05
N ILE A 189 5.08 9.01 -0.52
CA ILE A 189 5.55 10.34 -0.90
C ILE A 189 5.29 10.55 -2.39
N ARG A 190 4.74 11.70 -2.77
CA ARG A 190 4.50 12.04 -4.17
C ARG A 190 5.79 12.00 -4.98
N GLY A 191 5.76 11.36 -6.16
CA GLY A 191 6.93 10.99 -6.95
C GLY A 191 7.92 12.15 -7.24
N GLY A 192 7.42 13.35 -7.54
CA GLY A 192 8.28 14.54 -7.74
C GLY A 192 8.95 15.06 -6.46
N ASP A 193 8.35 14.82 -5.28
CA ASP A 193 8.88 15.26 -4.00
C ASP A 193 9.91 14.27 -3.44
N ALA A 194 9.91 13.01 -3.89
CA ALA A 194 10.79 11.95 -3.41
C ALA A 194 12.26 12.12 -3.87
N GLN A 195 12.49 12.75 -5.02
CA GLN A 195 13.85 13.00 -5.56
C GLN A 195 14.61 14.04 -4.76
N THR A 196 13.94 15.03 -4.17
CA THR A 196 14.55 16.07 -3.35
C THR A 196 15.16 15.56 -2.05
N ARG A 197 14.79 14.36 -1.58
CA ARG A 197 15.29 13.77 -0.33
C ARG A 197 16.63 13.06 -0.53
N SER A 198 16.82 12.37 -1.65
CA SER A 198 18.08 11.66 -1.92
C SER A 198 19.27 12.61 -2.12
N ASP A 199 18.99 13.83 -2.61
CA ASP A 199 20.03 14.84 -2.88
C ASP A 199 20.45 15.64 -1.64
N LYS A 200 19.67 15.56 -0.53
CA LYS A 200 19.95 16.28 0.72
C LYS A 200 20.53 15.43 1.86
N GLU A 201 20.48 14.10 1.72
CA GLU A 201 21.02 13.17 2.72
C GLU A 201 22.43 12.65 2.39
N THR A 202 23.26 13.46 1.74
CA THR A 202 24.71 13.19 1.74
C THR A 202 25.24 13.60 3.12
N PRO A 203 25.71 12.68 3.98
CA PRO A 203 26.29 13.06 5.25
C PRO A 203 27.53 13.91 5.00
N ASP A 204 27.61 15.10 5.61
CA ASP A 204 28.86 15.84 5.74
C ASP A 204 29.88 14.88 6.35
N ALA A 205 30.95 14.63 5.61
CA ALA A 205 32.11 13.90 6.11
C ALA A 205 32.69 14.67 7.31
N PRO A 206 33.04 14.00 8.42
CA PRO A 206 33.67 14.69 9.54
C PRO A 206 34.98 15.31 9.08
N ALA A 207 35.09 16.60 9.31
CA ALA A 207 36.38 17.33 9.16
C ALA A 207 37.41 16.69 10.08
N GLN A 208 38.58 16.37 9.51
CA GLN A 208 39.76 15.87 10.20
C GLN A 208 40.34 16.95 11.10
#